data_e1265c6f2ae3f2297d1b90131d8df245
#
_entry.id   e1265c6f2ae3f2297d1b90131d8df245
#
_cell.length_a   1.000
_cell.length_b   1.000
_cell.length_c   1.000
_cell.angle_alpha   90.00
_cell.angle_beta   90.00
_cell.angle_gamma   90.00
#
_symmetry.space_group_name_H-M   'P 1'
#
loop_
_entity.id
_entity.type
_entity.pdbx_description
1 polymer ?
#
loop_
_entity_poly.entity_id
_entity_poly.type
_entity_poly.pdbx_seq_one_letter_code
_entity_poly.pdbx_strand_id
1 'polypeptide(L)'
;TAAAGNGVCWSCKSADLMLDWAYMGDKVEGATFNRGSNPVDVVRKVNHALNCNFCHDPHTAQPRIIRDALIDAVTRDNKDVPNVWKSVAAHPTKVDVKDFGMRGFTRKVGYLERPDANLMCAQCHVEYVCNPGFNGKTGEKVGFDNRWTNLFPFVNADQIEEYYDKVPFRDFKHNVTGASLIKMQHPDAETFFGSVHDKVGATCQTCHMPKVKDEKTGKMYTLHWATSPRHYMKETCLTCHKDKTEKQMNLAIDAMKGHFEGKVREAEARMNDMFDAFDLAI
;
A
#
# COMPACT_ATOMS: atom_id res chain seq x y z
N THR A 1 0.16 20.77 -18.34
CA THR A 1 0.31 21.11 -16.91
C THR A 1 0.17 19.81 -16.14
N ALA A 2 1.25 19.34 -15.50
CA ALA A 2 1.19 18.20 -14.62
C ALA A 2 0.09 18.47 -13.57
N ALA A 3 -0.84 17.53 -13.42
CA ALA A 3 -1.82 17.59 -12.36
C ALA A 3 -1.05 17.76 -11.03
N ALA A 4 -1.41 18.77 -10.26
CA ALA A 4 -0.82 18.97 -8.95
C ALA A 4 -0.98 17.68 -8.16
N GLY A 5 0.11 17.14 -7.64
CA GLY A 5 0.05 15.94 -6.80
C GLY A 5 -0.89 16.15 -5.63
N ASN A 6 -1.46 15.08 -5.10
CA ASN A 6 -2.34 15.13 -3.94
C ASN A 6 -1.53 15.05 -2.65
N GLY A 7 -1.94 15.76 -1.60
CA GLY A 7 -1.40 15.62 -0.25
C GLY A 7 -1.44 14.18 0.27
N VAL A 8 -2.41 13.37 -0.16
CA VAL A 8 -2.51 11.92 0.16
C VAL A 8 -1.24 11.15 -0.19
N CYS A 9 -0.54 11.50 -1.26
CA CYS A 9 0.71 10.82 -1.65
C CYS A 9 1.81 10.93 -0.57
N TRP A 10 1.78 11.95 0.25
CA TRP A 10 2.73 12.19 1.33
C TRP A 10 2.41 11.43 2.62
N SER A 11 1.18 10.95 2.74
CA SER A 11 0.72 10.22 3.93
C SER A 11 1.49 8.94 4.24
N CYS A 12 2.17 8.36 3.25
CA CYS A 12 3.04 7.20 3.39
C CYS A 12 4.53 7.57 3.56
N LYS A 13 4.88 8.83 3.78
CA LYS A 13 6.27 9.29 3.83
C LYS A 13 6.71 9.76 5.21
N SER A 14 5.77 10.09 6.10
CA SER A 14 6.06 10.63 7.42
C SER A 14 4.97 10.28 8.43
N ALA A 15 5.39 9.84 9.62
CA ALA A 15 4.47 9.63 10.75
C ALA A 15 3.87 10.94 11.23
N ASP A 16 4.66 12.02 11.25
CA ASP A 16 4.21 13.33 11.69
C ASP A 16 3.05 13.83 10.83
N LEU A 17 3.20 13.69 9.52
CA LEU A 17 2.16 14.05 8.59
C LEU A 17 0.88 13.24 8.81
N MET A 18 1.03 11.91 8.97
CA MET A 18 -0.14 11.06 9.20
C MET A 18 -0.86 11.40 10.49
N LEU A 19 -0.14 11.78 11.53
CA LEU A 19 -0.74 12.15 12.81
C LEU A 19 -1.39 13.55 12.79
N ASP A 20 -0.92 14.44 11.92
CA ASP A 20 -1.53 15.76 11.67
C ASP A 20 -2.62 15.75 10.57
N TRP A 21 -2.84 14.59 9.96
CA TRP A 21 -3.83 14.38 8.91
C TRP A 21 -5.21 14.07 9.48
N ALA A 22 -6.24 14.78 9.02
CA ALA A 22 -7.61 14.47 9.37
C ALA A 22 -7.99 13.04 8.94
N TYR A 23 -8.70 12.32 9.80
CA TYR A 23 -9.09 10.93 9.52
C TYR A 23 -9.84 10.82 8.18
N MET A 24 -9.41 9.92 7.33
CA MET A 24 -9.84 9.76 5.93
C MET A 24 -9.63 11.02 5.06
N GLY A 25 -8.85 11.98 5.54
CA GLY A 25 -8.59 13.24 4.87
C GLY A 25 -9.79 14.19 4.81
N ASP A 26 -10.82 13.96 5.60
CA ASP A 26 -11.96 14.87 5.69
C ASP A 26 -11.56 16.20 6.33
N LYS A 27 -12.26 17.29 5.96
CA LYS A 27 -12.02 18.57 6.60
C LYS A 27 -12.58 18.53 8.02
N VAL A 28 -11.68 18.65 9.00
CA VAL A 28 -12.00 18.67 10.42
C VAL A 28 -11.31 19.88 11.05
N GLU A 29 -12.03 20.61 11.90
CA GLU A 29 -11.47 21.71 12.65
C GLU A 29 -10.30 21.24 13.52
N GLY A 30 -9.21 21.99 13.51
CA GLY A 30 -7.97 21.69 14.23
C GLY A 30 -7.00 20.76 13.51
N ALA A 31 -7.42 20.02 12.48
CA ALA A 31 -6.50 19.21 11.68
C ALA A 31 -5.66 20.08 10.74
N THR A 32 -4.35 19.83 10.73
CA THR A 32 -3.42 20.61 9.89
C THR A 32 -3.61 20.30 8.41
N PHE A 33 -3.86 19.03 8.08
CA PHE A 33 -3.94 18.55 6.70
C PHE A 33 -5.19 17.70 6.45
N ASN A 34 -5.64 17.75 5.20
CA ASN A 34 -6.74 16.97 4.67
C ASN A 34 -6.53 16.67 3.17
N ARG A 35 -7.44 15.94 2.53
CA ARG A 35 -7.36 15.60 1.09
C ARG A 35 -7.18 16.79 0.16
N GLY A 36 -7.75 17.92 0.51
CA GLY A 36 -7.65 19.16 -0.27
C GLY A 36 -6.40 20.00 0.03
N SER A 37 -5.52 19.56 0.92
CA SER A 37 -4.31 20.31 1.26
C SER A 37 -3.35 20.41 0.08
N ASN A 38 -2.76 21.59 -0.10
CA ASN A 38 -1.76 21.81 -1.14
C ASN A 38 -0.52 20.94 -0.86
N PRO A 39 -0.07 20.09 -1.81
CA PRO A 39 1.08 19.22 -1.63
C PRO A 39 2.37 19.94 -1.23
N VAL A 40 2.59 21.15 -1.73
CA VAL A 40 3.78 21.94 -1.41
C VAL A 40 3.77 22.37 0.06
N ASP A 41 2.61 22.75 0.59
CA ASP A 41 2.48 23.13 1.99
C ASP A 41 2.63 21.92 2.92
N VAL A 42 2.10 20.77 2.48
CA VAL A 42 2.30 19.49 3.16
C VAL A 42 3.78 19.16 3.28
N VAL A 43 4.52 19.18 2.15
CA VAL A 43 5.95 18.85 2.12
C VAL A 43 6.78 19.78 3.01
N ARG A 44 6.47 21.05 3.01
CA ARG A 44 7.19 22.04 3.85
C ARG A 44 7.03 21.82 5.35
N LYS A 45 6.01 21.07 5.76
CA LYS A 45 5.73 20.74 7.17
C LYS A 45 6.26 19.39 7.60
N VAL A 46 6.73 18.56 6.67
CA VAL A 46 7.34 17.26 6.97
C VAL A 46 8.75 17.49 7.50
N ASN A 47 8.94 17.29 8.79
CA ASN A 47 10.24 17.44 9.45
C ASN A 47 11.02 16.13 9.50
N HIS A 48 10.33 14.99 9.54
CA HIS A 48 10.93 13.67 9.66
C HIS A 48 10.38 12.75 8.57
N ALA A 49 11.27 11.98 7.98
CA ALA A 49 10.90 10.87 7.11
C ALA A 49 10.18 9.76 7.90
N LEU A 50 9.88 8.65 7.22
CA LEU A 50 9.35 7.46 7.85
C LEU A 50 10.24 7.05 9.05
N ASN A 51 9.62 6.88 10.21
CA ASN A 51 10.30 6.57 11.46
C ASN A 51 9.49 5.56 12.30
N CYS A 52 10.01 5.18 13.46
CA CYS A 52 9.41 4.17 14.35
C CYS A 52 7.95 4.47 14.70
N ASN A 53 7.57 5.73 14.83
CA ASN A 53 6.23 6.16 15.23
C ASN A 53 5.16 5.82 14.20
N PHE A 54 5.55 5.48 12.97
CA PHE A 54 4.60 5.02 11.96
C PHE A 54 4.00 3.66 12.32
N CYS A 55 4.81 2.76 12.86
CA CYS A 55 4.43 1.39 13.19
C CYS A 55 4.31 1.11 14.68
N HIS A 56 4.90 1.95 15.53
CA HIS A 56 4.93 1.74 16.98
C HIS A 56 4.40 2.95 17.73
N ASP A 57 3.67 2.68 18.80
CA ASP A 57 3.34 3.71 19.78
C ASP A 57 4.62 4.16 20.53
N PRO A 58 4.90 5.47 20.62
CA PRO A 58 6.17 5.96 21.19
C PRO A 58 6.32 5.72 22.69
N HIS A 59 5.22 5.46 23.40
CA HIS A 59 5.25 5.28 24.86
C HIS A 59 5.28 3.81 25.27
N THR A 60 4.60 2.95 24.50
CA THR A 60 4.41 1.54 24.86
C THR A 60 5.13 0.58 23.90
N ALA A 61 5.64 1.09 22.78
CA ALA A 61 6.14 0.31 21.64
C ALA A 61 5.12 -0.66 21.04
N GLN A 62 3.85 -0.57 21.43
CA GLN A 62 2.78 -1.41 20.88
C GLN A 62 2.65 -1.18 19.38
N PRO A 63 2.55 -2.24 18.56
CA PRO A 63 2.30 -2.10 17.13
C PRO A 63 0.98 -1.40 16.85
N ARG A 64 0.99 -0.46 15.92
CA ARG A 64 -0.18 0.32 15.56
C ARG A 64 -0.25 0.65 14.08
N ILE A 65 -1.44 0.88 13.61
CA ILE A 65 -1.75 1.41 12.29
C ILE A 65 -2.18 2.87 12.47
N ILE A 66 -1.47 3.78 11.81
CA ILE A 66 -1.85 5.20 11.77
C ILE A 66 -2.38 5.61 10.39
N ARG A 67 -2.18 4.78 9.37
CA ARG A 67 -2.73 5.02 8.03
C ARG A 67 -4.23 4.78 8.04
N ASP A 68 -4.98 5.84 7.94
CA ASP A 68 -6.44 5.88 8.05
C ASP A 68 -7.16 4.99 7.04
N ALA A 69 -6.72 5.01 5.77
CA ALA A 69 -7.32 4.19 4.73
C ALA A 69 -7.12 2.68 4.98
N LEU A 70 -6.03 2.26 5.64
CA LEU A 70 -5.86 0.88 6.06
C LEU A 70 -6.77 0.55 7.25
N ILE A 71 -6.89 1.44 8.23
CA ILE A 71 -7.83 1.26 9.35
C ILE A 71 -9.25 1.08 8.81
N ASP A 72 -9.67 1.95 7.89
CA ASP A 72 -10.96 1.83 7.22
C ASP A 72 -11.08 0.48 6.50
N ALA A 73 -10.09 0.10 5.70
CA ALA A 73 -10.11 -1.15 4.94
C ALA A 73 -10.26 -2.40 5.81
N VAL A 74 -9.56 -2.48 6.96
CA VAL A 74 -9.62 -3.66 7.84
C VAL A 74 -10.83 -3.68 8.77
N THR A 75 -11.51 -2.55 8.96
CA THR A 75 -12.64 -2.43 9.90
C THR A 75 -13.99 -2.23 9.22
N ARG A 76 -14.02 -1.81 7.95
CA ARG A 76 -15.28 -1.60 7.22
C ARG A 76 -16.12 -2.86 7.10
N ASP A 77 -17.43 -2.70 7.02
CA ASP A 77 -18.35 -3.78 6.67
C ASP A 77 -18.17 -4.18 5.20
N ASN A 78 -17.95 -5.47 4.96
CA ASN A 78 -17.59 -6.01 3.65
C ASN A 78 -18.73 -6.81 3.01
N LYS A 79 -19.97 -6.46 3.24
CA LYS A 79 -21.11 -7.16 2.62
C LYS A 79 -21.00 -7.18 1.10
N ASP A 80 -20.58 -6.04 0.52
CA ASP A 80 -20.56 -5.86 -0.92
C ASP A 80 -19.18 -6.07 -1.55
N VAL A 81 -18.11 -5.83 -0.80
CA VAL A 81 -16.72 -5.98 -1.25
C VAL A 81 -15.89 -6.63 -0.15
N PRO A 82 -15.59 -7.93 -0.25
CA PRO A 82 -14.73 -8.62 0.71
C PRO A 82 -13.37 -7.93 0.77
N ASN A 83 -12.88 -7.62 1.96
CA ASN A 83 -11.49 -7.22 2.08
C ASN A 83 -10.60 -8.46 2.21
N VAL A 84 -9.40 -8.40 1.66
CA VAL A 84 -8.46 -9.52 1.64
C VAL A 84 -8.07 -9.96 3.05
N TRP A 85 -8.05 -9.06 4.01
CA TRP A 85 -7.74 -9.33 5.40
C TRP A 85 -8.75 -10.27 6.08
N LYS A 86 -10.03 -10.08 5.81
CA LYS A 86 -11.09 -10.95 6.37
C LYS A 86 -11.26 -12.26 5.60
N SER A 87 -10.90 -12.28 4.32
CA SER A 87 -10.95 -13.50 3.50
C SER A 87 -9.82 -14.47 3.81
N VAL A 88 -8.70 -13.98 4.32
CA VAL A 88 -7.59 -14.81 4.81
C VAL A 88 -7.92 -15.22 6.24
N ALA A 89 -8.66 -16.29 6.39
CA ALA A 89 -9.16 -16.84 7.67
C ALA A 89 -8.07 -17.15 8.73
N ALA A 90 -6.81 -16.93 8.41
CA ALA A 90 -5.64 -17.22 9.24
C ALA A 90 -5.04 -15.99 9.94
N HIS A 91 -5.56 -14.78 9.74
CA HIS A 91 -4.99 -13.62 10.41
C HIS A 91 -5.64 -13.38 11.77
N PRO A 92 -4.99 -13.84 12.86
CA PRO A 92 -5.56 -13.77 14.20
C PRO A 92 -5.44 -12.38 14.83
N THR A 93 -4.86 -11.41 14.12
CA THR A 93 -4.58 -10.11 14.69
C THR A 93 -5.84 -9.26 14.74
N LYS A 94 -6.27 -8.97 15.95
CA LYS A 94 -7.35 -8.03 16.19
C LYS A 94 -6.81 -6.61 16.14
N VAL A 95 -7.53 -5.73 15.42
CA VAL A 95 -7.26 -4.29 15.38
C VAL A 95 -8.23 -3.59 16.31
N ASP A 96 -7.71 -3.02 17.39
CA ASP A 96 -8.46 -2.23 18.35
C ASP A 96 -8.37 -0.75 17.94
N VAL A 97 -9.47 -0.19 17.41
CA VAL A 97 -9.50 1.17 16.92
C VAL A 97 -9.90 2.11 18.05
N LYS A 98 -9.00 3.03 18.37
CA LYS A 98 -9.19 4.05 19.41
C LYS A 98 -9.17 5.44 18.82
N ASP A 99 -9.94 6.32 19.43
CA ASP A 99 -9.83 7.74 19.18
C ASP A 99 -8.56 8.28 19.86
N PHE A 100 -7.76 8.98 19.06
CA PHE A 100 -6.51 9.57 19.50
C PHE A 100 -6.59 11.08 19.32
N GLY A 101 -6.62 11.79 20.45
CA GLY A 101 -6.64 13.25 20.47
C GLY A 101 -5.22 13.80 20.32
N MET A 102 -5.00 14.60 19.31
CA MET A 102 -3.73 15.30 19.10
C MET A 102 -3.97 16.74 18.67
N ARG A 103 -3.25 17.65 19.28
CA ARG A 103 -3.10 19.03 18.78
C ARG A 103 -4.44 19.74 18.45
N GLY A 104 -5.49 19.43 19.20
CA GLY A 104 -6.80 20.08 19.07
C GLY A 104 -7.81 19.38 18.17
N PHE A 105 -7.49 18.21 17.61
CA PHE A 105 -8.45 17.37 16.88
C PHE A 105 -8.30 15.90 17.24
N THR A 106 -9.31 15.11 16.93
CA THR A 106 -9.34 13.68 17.20
C THR A 106 -9.27 12.90 15.89
N ARG A 107 -8.45 11.85 15.88
CA ARG A 107 -8.38 10.90 14.78
C ARG A 107 -8.35 9.46 15.29
N LYS A 108 -8.64 8.51 14.42
CA LYS A 108 -8.56 7.08 14.76
C LYS A 108 -7.15 6.55 14.55
N VAL A 109 -6.74 5.66 15.48
CA VAL A 109 -5.51 4.87 15.42
C VAL A 109 -5.87 3.42 15.72
N GLY A 110 -5.37 2.49 14.93
CA GLY A 110 -5.59 1.06 15.13
C GLY A 110 -4.43 0.42 15.90
N TYR A 111 -4.68 -0.10 17.08
CA TYR A 111 -3.69 -0.82 17.88
C TYR A 111 -3.81 -2.32 17.60
N LEU A 112 -2.69 -3.00 17.39
CA LEU A 112 -2.66 -4.42 17.14
C LEU A 112 -2.46 -5.18 18.46
N GLU A 113 -3.28 -6.19 18.69
CA GLU A 113 -3.11 -7.10 19.83
C GLU A 113 -1.79 -7.89 19.71
N ARG A 114 -1.43 -8.26 18.50
CA ARG A 114 -0.17 -8.96 18.17
C ARG A 114 0.53 -8.26 17.01
N PRO A 115 1.87 -8.28 17.00
CA PRO A 115 2.60 -7.76 15.84
C PRO A 115 2.17 -8.48 14.55
N ASP A 116 1.87 -7.70 13.53
CA ASP A 116 1.56 -8.20 12.20
C ASP A 116 2.35 -7.42 11.15
N ALA A 117 3.38 -8.07 10.63
CA ALA A 117 4.28 -7.44 9.68
C ALA A 117 3.59 -7.10 8.36
N ASN A 118 2.61 -7.91 7.93
CA ASN A 118 1.89 -7.64 6.68
C ASN A 118 1.06 -6.38 6.80
N LEU A 119 0.32 -6.19 7.90
CA LEU A 119 -0.41 -4.95 8.14
C LEU A 119 0.50 -3.73 8.32
N MET A 120 1.67 -3.91 8.94
CA MET A 120 2.62 -2.80 9.07
C MET A 120 3.09 -2.30 7.72
N CYS A 121 3.43 -3.20 6.79
CA CYS A 121 3.86 -2.85 5.44
C CYS A 121 2.68 -2.34 4.58
N ALA A 122 1.50 -2.93 4.73
CA ALA A 122 0.29 -2.54 4.02
C ALA A 122 -0.21 -1.12 4.35
N GLN A 123 0.36 -0.44 5.34
CA GLN A 123 0.08 0.98 5.53
C GLN A 123 0.50 1.83 4.32
N CYS A 124 1.47 1.34 3.53
CA CYS A 124 2.03 2.04 2.37
C CYS A 124 2.08 1.17 1.12
N HIS A 125 2.32 -0.14 1.26
CA HIS A 125 2.52 -1.09 0.16
C HIS A 125 1.19 -1.75 -0.24
N VAL A 126 0.31 -0.94 -0.83
CA VAL A 126 -1.05 -1.31 -1.25
C VAL A 126 -1.46 -0.53 -2.48
N GLU A 127 -2.49 -1.00 -3.15
CA GLU A 127 -3.22 -0.19 -4.12
C GLU A 127 -4.06 0.89 -3.42
N TYR A 128 -4.06 2.10 -3.96
CA TYR A 128 -4.84 3.20 -3.41
C TYR A 128 -5.16 4.29 -4.44
N VAL A 129 -6.32 4.91 -4.26
CA VAL A 129 -6.71 6.10 -5.03
C VAL A 129 -6.09 7.34 -4.40
N CYS A 130 -5.29 8.07 -5.14
CA CYS A 130 -4.64 9.29 -4.64
C CYS A 130 -5.04 10.58 -5.37
N ASN A 131 -5.52 10.49 -6.59
CA ASN A 131 -5.85 11.66 -7.41
C ASN A 131 -7.37 11.81 -7.60
N PRO A 132 -7.85 13.02 -7.89
CA PRO A 132 -9.16 13.20 -8.46
C PRO A 132 -9.30 12.41 -9.77
N GLY A 133 -10.52 11.99 -10.04
CA GLY A 133 -10.86 11.24 -11.23
C GLY A 133 -12.29 11.51 -11.63
N PHE A 134 -13.01 10.49 -12.02
CA PHE A 134 -14.42 10.58 -12.38
C PHE A 134 -15.16 9.27 -12.10
N ASN A 135 -16.48 9.36 -12.00
CA ASN A 135 -17.34 8.20 -11.96
C ASN A 135 -17.42 7.59 -13.36
N GLY A 136 -16.93 6.37 -13.53
CA GLY A 136 -16.89 5.68 -14.82
C GLY A 136 -18.27 5.40 -15.43
N LYS A 137 -19.34 5.40 -14.61
CA LYS A 137 -20.72 5.17 -15.07
C LYS A 137 -21.43 6.47 -15.45
N THR A 138 -21.29 7.51 -14.63
CA THR A 138 -22.00 8.79 -14.84
C THR A 138 -21.15 9.85 -15.53
N GLY A 139 -19.83 9.71 -15.52
CA GLY A 139 -18.90 10.72 -16.02
C GLY A 139 -18.69 11.91 -15.09
N GLU A 140 -19.33 11.93 -13.92
CA GLU A 140 -19.18 13.01 -12.96
C GLU A 140 -17.77 13.08 -12.38
N LYS A 141 -17.23 14.27 -12.22
CA LYS A 141 -15.91 14.48 -11.62
C LYS A 141 -15.92 14.08 -10.14
N VAL A 142 -14.89 13.36 -9.76
CA VAL A 142 -14.59 13.01 -8.37
C VAL A 142 -13.42 13.89 -7.92
N GLY A 143 -13.71 14.83 -7.03
CA GLY A 143 -12.72 15.78 -6.50
C GLY A 143 -12.00 15.29 -5.25
N PHE A 144 -11.12 16.13 -4.70
CA PHE A 144 -10.37 15.85 -3.47
C PHE A 144 -11.24 15.77 -2.22
N ASP A 145 -12.44 16.31 -2.24
CA ASP A 145 -13.44 16.24 -1.16
C ASP A 145 -14.11 14.85 -1.06
N ASN A 146 -14.01 14.05 -2.09
CA ASN A 146 -14.58 12.70 -2.12
C ASN A 146 -13.62 11.69 -1.45
N ARG A 147 -14.16 10.86 -0.55
CA ARG A 147 -13.41 9.81 0.16
C ARG A 147 -12.77 8.78 -0.75
N TRP A 148 -13.23 8.60 -1.98
CA TRP A 148 -12.57 7.70 -2.94
C TRP A 148 -11.12 8.11 -3.21
N THR A 149 -10.77 9.39 -3.07
CA THR A 149 -9.37 9.86 -3.21
C THR A 149 -8.47 9.53 -2.01
N ASN A 150 -8.90 8.72 -1.09
CA ASN A 150 -8.10 8.17 0.01
C ASN A 150 -8.61 6.76 0.37
N LEU A 151 -8.94 5.97 -0.63
CA LEU A 151 -9.51 4.64 -0.44
C LEU A 151 -8.45 3.59 -0.77
N PHE A 152 -8.36 2.56 0.08
CA PHE A 152 -7.67 1.32 -0.22
C PHE A 152 -8.69 0.27 -0.67
N PRO A 153 -8.59 -0.27 -1.89
CA PRO A 153 -9.35 -1.46 -2.28
C PRO A 153 -9.17 -2.59 -1.30
N PHE A 154 -7.95 -2.97 -1.03
CA PHE A 154 -7.53 -4.00 -0.10
C PHE A 154 -8.24 -5.35 -0.36
N VAL A 155 -8.22 -5.75 -1.61
CA VAL A 155 -8.73 -7.01 -2.16
C VAL A 155 -7.56 -7.82 -2.75
N ASN A 156 -7.77 -9.04 -3.22
CA ASN A 156 -6.72 -9.73 -3.97
C ASN A 156 -6.42 -8.99 -5.29
N ALA A 157 -5.19 -9.10 -5.79
CA ALA A 157 -4.74 -8.35 -6.97
C ALA A 157 -5.62 -8.58 -8.21
N ASP A 158 -6.12 -9.80 -8.40
CA ASP A 158 -7.04 -10.18 -9.48
C ASP A 158 -8.46 -9.61 -9.33
N GLN A 159 -8.79 -9.09 -8.16
CA GLN A 159 -10.11 -8.49 -7.86
C GLN A 159 -10.10 -6.96 -7.90
N ILE A 160 -8.97 -6.32 -8.15
CA ILE A 160 -8.83 -4.86 -8.11
C ILE A 160 -9.73 -4.21 -9.17
N GLU A 161 -9.77 -4.75 -10.37
CA GLU A 161 -10.63 -4.23 -11.45
C GLU A 161 -12.10 -4.35 -11.09
N GLU A 162 -12.55 -5.52 -10.61
CA GLU A 162 -13.92 -5.73 -10.14
C GLU A 162 -14.30 -4.78 -9.01
N TYR A 163 -13.35 -4.51 -8.11
CA TYR A 163 -13.57 -3.53 -7.04
C TYR A 163 -13.84 -2.13 -7.60
N TYR A 164 -13.01 -1.67 -8.55
CA TYR A 164 -13.20 -0.37 -9.17
C TYR A 164 -14.43 -0.28 -10.09
N ASP A 165 -14.97 -1.39 -10.53
CA ASP A 165 -16.26 -1.44 -11.22
C ASP A 165 -17.45 -1.29 -10.26
N LYS A 166 -17.33 -1.81 -9.07
CA LYS A 166 -18.34 -1.66 -7.99
C LYS A 166 -18.32 -0.25 -7.41
N VAL A 167 -17.13 0.24 -7.08
CA VAL A 167 -16.87 1.64 -6.78
C VAL A 167 -16.53 2.31 -8.11
N PRO A 168 -17.46 2.94 -8.81
CA PRO A 168 -17.28 3.28 -10.22
C PRO A 168 -16.29 4.44 -10.42
N PHE A 169 -15.11 4.31 -9.84
CA PHE A 169 -14.02 5.27 -9.92
C PHE A 169 -13.11 4.96 -11.11
N ARG A 170 -12.72 6.01 -11.85
CA ARG A 170 -11.68 5.98 -12.88
C ARG A 170 -10.78 7.20 -12.72
N ASP A 171 -9.47 7.00 -12.92
CA ASP A 171 -8.49 8.08 -12.78
C ASP A 171 -8.54 9.05 -13.95
N PHE A 172 -8.59 8.54 -15.18
CA PHE A 172 -8.57 9.39 -16.38
C PHE A 172 -9.14 8.67 -17.60
N LYS A 173 -9.43 9.46 -18.65
CA LYS A 173 -9.73 8.95 -19.98
C LYS A 173 -8.46 9.01 -20.83
N HIS A 174 -8.19 7.96 -21.57
CA HIS A 174 -7.09 7.93 -22.52
C HIS A 174 -7.36 8.92 -23.64
N ASN A 175 -6.38 9.79 -23.94
CA ASN A 175 -6.58 10.92 -24.86
C ASN A 175 -6.90 10.50 -26.30
N VAL A 176 -6.39 9.36 -26.75
CA VAL A 176 -6.61 8.87 -28.13
C VAL A 176 -7.87 8.00 -28.20
N THR A 177 -7.97 6.98 -27.35
CA THR A 177 -9.03 5.98 -27.43
C THR A 177 -10.30 6.36 -26.67
N GLY A 178 -10.25 7.34 -25.77
CA GLY A 178 -11.36 7.67 -24.87
C GLY A 178 -11.63 6.62 -23.78
N ALA A 179 -10.83 5.56 -23.69
CA ALA A 179 -10.98 4.50 -22.70
C ALA A 179 -10.86 5.05 -21.27
N SER A 180 -11.74 4.59 -20.40
CA SER A 180 -11.73 4.93 -18.99
C SER A 180 -10.70 4.06 -18.27
N LEU A 181 -9.66 4.66 -17.71
CA LEU A 181 -8.49 3.97 -17.16
C LEU A 181 -8.34 4.18 -15.66
N ILE A 182 -7.76 3.18 -15.02
CA ILE A 182 -7.32 3.18 -13.63
C ILE A 182 -5.80 3.26 -13.62
N LYS A 183 -5.26 4.13 -12.79
CA LYS A 183 -3.82 4.17 -12.49
C LYS A 183 -3.55 3.31 -11.27
N MET A 184 -3.10 2.10 -11.49
CA MET A 184 -2.66 1.23 -10.41
C MET A 184 -1.35 1.73 -9.80
N GLN A 185 -1.26 1.70 -8.45
CA GLN A 185 -0.07 2.17 -7.75
C GLN A 185 0.93 1.01 -7.53
N HIS A 186 0.93 0.43 -6.36
CA HIS A 186 1.84 -0.66 -5.97
C HIS A 186 1.10 -1.67 -5.08
N PRO A 187 0.30 -2.56 -5.67
CA PRO A 187 -0.55 -3.52 -4.96
C PRO A 187 0.28 -4.67 -4.36
N ASP A 188 1.30 -4.34 -3.55
CA ASP A 188 2.22 -5.33 -3.00
C ASP A 188 1.52 -6.27 -2.01
N ALA A 189 0.69 -5.71 -1.11
CA ALA A 189 -0.08 -6.50 -0.16
C ALA A 189 -1.12 -7.38 -0.88
N GLU A 190 -1.85 -6.82 -1.83
CA GLU A 190 -2.87 -7.51 -2.61
C GLU A 190 -2.27 -8.66 -3.46
N THR A 191 -1.04 -8.48 -3.93
CA THR A 191 -0.31 -9.52 -4.67
C THR A 191 0.27 -10.60 -3.75
N PHE A 192 0.68 -10.21 -2.54
CA PHE A 192 1.27 -11.12 -1.57
C PHE A 192 0.22 -12.04 -0.93
N PHE A 193 -0.94 -11.51 -0.54
CA PHE A 193 -2.00 -12.30 0.09
C PHE A 193 -2.52 -13.40 -0.82
N GLY A 194 -2.60 -14.62 -0.27
CA GLY A 194 -2.96 -15.82 -1.01
C GLY A 194 -1.83 -16.43 -1.85
N SER A 195 -0.65 -15.81 -1.89
CA SER A 195 0.54 -16.38 -2.54
C SER A 195 1.03 -17.66 -1.83
N VAL A 196 1.93 -18.40 -2.47
CA VAL A 196 2.54 -19.60 -1.86
C VAL A 196 3.25 -19.26 -0.55
N HIS A 197 3.96 -18.13 -0.51
CA HIS A 197 4.68 -17.69 0.68
C HIS A 197 3.74 -17.28 1.82
N ASP A 198 2.64 -16.60 1.52
CA ASP A 198 1.60 -16.31 2.50
C ASP A 198 0.98 -17.58 3.08
N LYS A 199 0.64 -18.55 2.22
CA LYS A 199 0.05 -19.84 2.64
C LYS A 199 0.94 -20.68 3.55
N VAL A 200 2.25 -20.53 3.47
CA VAL A 200 3.19 -21.21 4.37
C VAL A 200 3.58 -20.35 5.58
N GLY A 201 2.91 -19.20 5.78
CA GLY A 201 3.09 -18.34 6.95
C GLY A 201 4.29 -17.41 6.89
N ALA A 202 4.91 -17.23 5.71
CA ALA A 202 5.88 -16.17 5.52
C ALA A 202 5.17 -14.80 5.57
N THR A 203 5.91 -13.76 5.93
CA THR A 203 5.43 -12.39 5.99
C THR A 203 6.36 -11.46 5.22
N CYS A 204 5.94 -10.22 4.98
CA CYS A 204 6.80 -9.20 4.41
C CYS A 204 8.13 -9.08 5.19
N GLN A 205 8.04 -9.16 6.53
CA GLN A 205 9.21 -9.12 7.41
C GLN A 205 10.14 -10.31 7.18
N THR A 206 9.61 -11.51 6.93
CA THR A 206 10.41 -12.73 6.72
C THR A 206 11.45 -12.54 5.62
N CYS A 207 11.08 -11.82 4.58
CA CYS A 207 11.94 -11.57 3.43
C CYS A 207 12.71 -10.23 3.51
N HIS A 208 12.07 -9.18 4.03
CA HIS A 208 12.61 -7.81 3.95
C HIS A 208 13.21 -7.27 5.24
N MET A 209 12.96 -7.93 6.38
CA MET A 209 13.45 -7.54 7.71
C MET A 209 14.01 -8.76 8.46
N PRO A 210 15.12 -9.35 8.00
CA PRO A 210 15.66 -10.57 8.58
C PRO A 210 16.05 -10.41 10.04
N LYS A 211 16.10 -11.52 10.76
CA LYS A 211 16.76 -11.58 12.04
C LYS A 211 18.27 -11.74 11.81
N VAL A 212 19.03 -10.79 12.30
CA VAL A 212 20.49 -10.77 12.19
C VAL A 212 21.13 -10.75 13.59
N LYS A 213 22.38 -11.20 13.65
CA LYS A 213 23.14 -11.21 14.90
C LYS A 213 23.96 -9.93 15.00
N ASP A 214 23.84 -9.25 16.12
CA ASP A 214 24.71 -8.12 16.45
C ASP A 214 26.12 -8.64 16.76
N GLU A 215 27.12 -8.14 16.05
CA GLU A 215 28.52 -8.60 16.16
C GLU A 215 29.15 -8.30 17.53
N LYS A 216 28.72 -7.20 18.17
CA LYS A 216 29.30 -6.78 19.44
C LYS A 216 28.67 -7.50 20.64
N THR A 217 27.36 -7.66 20.62
CA THR A 217 26.60 -8.21 21.75
C THR A 217 26.26 -9.69 21.58
N GLY A 218 26.37 -10.22 20.37
CA GLY A 218 25.94 -11.58 20.01
C GLY A 218 24.43 -11.79 20.03
N LYS A 219 23.63 -10.77 20.29
CA LYS A 219 22.17 -10.87 20.37
C LYS A 219 21.54 -10.84 18.99
N MET A 220 20.44 -11.58 18.83
CA MET A 220 19.62 -11.53 17.63
C MET A 220 18.65 -10.35 17.71
N TYR A 221 18.50 -9.63 16.59
CA TYR A 221 17.50 -8.58 16.45
C TYR A 221 16.89 -8.59 15.05
N THR A 222 15.72 -8.01 14.90
CA THR A 222 15.09 -7.79 13.61
C THR A 222 15.69 -6.54 12.97
N LEU A 223 16.27 -6.69 11.78
CA LEU A 223 16.81 -5.59 11.02
C LEU A 223 15.65 -4.73 10.47
N HIS A 224 15.60 -3.46 10.89
CA HIS A 224 14.55 -2.52 10.46
C HIS A 224 14.90 -1.77 9.16
N TRP A 225 16.01 -2.10 8.55
CA TRP A 225 16.31 -1.64 7.22
C TRP A 225 15.62 -2.56 6.21
N ALA A 226 14.38 -2.19 5.82
CA ALA A 226 13.62 -2.93 4.82
C ALA A 226 14.37 -2.89 3.48
N THR A 227 14.97 -4.00 3.09
CA THR A 227 15.84 -4.11 1.93
C THR A 227 15.53 -5.36 1.10
N SER A 228 16.19 -5.48 -0.04
CA SER A 228 16.08 -6.69 -0.86
C SER A 228 16.56 -7.92 -0.08
N PRO A 229 15.81 -9.04 -0.09
CA PRO A 229 16.24 -10.29 0.54
C PRO A 229 17.55 -10.84 -0.06
N ARG A 230 17.98 -10.37 -1.23
CA ARG A 230 19.26 -10.74 -1.85
C ARG A 230 20.47 -10.36 -0.99
N HIS A 231 20.35 -9.32 -0.16
CA HIS A 231 21.45 -8.91 0.73
C HIS A 231 21.59 -9.82 1.96
N TYR A 232 20.54 -10.60 2.26
CA TYR A 232 20.46 -11.46 3.45
C TYR A 232 19.88 -12.83 3.10
N MET A 233 20.37 -13.41 2.00
CA MET A 233 19.84 -14.65 1.44
C MET A 233 19.86 -15.82 2.44
N LYS A 234 20.89 -15.89 3.26
CA LYS A 234 21.04 -16.93 4.31
C LYS A 234 19.98 -16.80 5.40
N GLU A 235 19.73 -15.57 5.82
CA GLU A 235 18.81 -15.23 6.90
C GLU A 235 17.35 -15.16 6.44
N THR A 236 17.12 -15.15 5.14
CA THR A 236 15.80 -15.08 4.51
C THR A 236 15.48 -16.37 3.75
N CYS A 237 15.76 -16.43 2.46
CA CYS A 237 15.36 -17.53 1.58
C CYS A 237 15.87 -18.91 2.05
N LEU A 238 17.14 -18.99 2.45
CA LEU A 238 17.76 -20.29 2.79
C LEU A 238 17.37 -20.83 4.16
N THR A 239 16.62 -20.07 4.95
CA THR A 239 16.02 -20.59 6.19
C THR A 239 14.96 -21.67 5.90
N CYS A 240 14.25 -21.52 4.78
CA CYS A 240 13.25 -22.47 4.31
C CYS A 240 13.74 -23.30 3.13
N HIS A 241 14.43 -22.71 2.15
CA HIS A 241 14.99 -23.38 0.96
C HIS A 241 16.38 -23.94 1.23
N LYS A 242 16.49 -24.84 2.20
CA LYS A 242 17.76 -25.41 2.71
C LYS A 242 18.53 -26.24 1.68
N ASP A 243 17.86 -26.73 0.66
CA ASP A 243 18.42 -27.52 -0.44
C ASP A 243 19.01 -26.65 -1.55
N LYS A 244 18.92 -25.34 -1.46
CA LYS A 244 19.38 -24.39 -2.46
C LYS A 244 20.63 -23.64 -2.00
N THR A 245 21.38 -23.13 -2.97
CA THR A 245 22.47 -22.19 -2.74
C THR A 245 22.00 -20.76 -3.00
N GLU A 246 22.74 -19.77 -2.49
CA GLU A 246 22.47 -18.35 -2.78
C GLU A 246 22.44 -18.07 -4.29
N LYS A 247 23.35 -18.72 -5.05
CA LYS A 247 23.37 -18.59 -6.52
C LYS A 247 22.10 -19.11 -7.16
N GLN A 248 21.60 -20.27 -6.73
CA GLN A 248 20.35 -20.84 -7.25
C GLN A 248 19.14 -19.99 -6.90
N MET A 249 19.08 -19.43 -5.69
CA MET A 249 18.00 -18.53 -5.29
C MET A 249 18.03 -17.21 -6.08
N ASN A 250 19.22 -16.65 -6.30
CA ASN A 250 19.34 -15.46 -7.15
C ASN A 250 18.88 -15.72 -8.58
N LEU A 251 19.26 -16.86 -9.17
CA LEU A 251 18.78 -17.25 -10.50
C LEU A 251 17.26 -17.45 -10.53
N ALA A 252 16.66 -18.01 -9.49
CA ALA A 252 15.20 -18.17 -9.41
C ALA A 252 14.49 -16.81 -9.37
N ILE A 253 15.02 -15.86 -8.57
CA ILE A 253 14.48 -14.50 -8.51
C ILE A 253 14.64 -13.79 -9.87
N ASP A 254 15.79 -13.93 -10.51
CA ASP A 254 16.02 -13.35 -11.85
C ASP A 254 15.09 -13.94 -12.89
N ALA A 255 14.84 -15.25 -12.85
CA ALA A 255 13.91 -15.92 -13.75
C ALA A 255 12.47 -15.42 -13.55
N MET A 256 12.00 -15.28 -12.31
CA MET A 256 10.68 -14.70 -12.02
C MET A 256 10.59 -13.26 -12.52
N LYS A 257 11.58 -12.43 -12.21
CA LYS A 257 11.62 -11.04 -12.67
C LYS A 257 11.60 -10.95 -14.20
N GLY A 258 12.44 -11.73 -14.87
CA GLY A 258 12.49 -11.79 -16.33
C GLY A 258 11.17 -12.26 -16.96
N HIS A 259 10.45 -13.18 -16.30
CA HIS A 259 9.11 -13.60 -16.72
C HIS A 259 8.10 -12.43 -16.68
N PHE A 260 8.05 -11.71 -15.56
CA PHE A 260 7.16 -10.54 -15.44
C PHE A 260 7.53 -9.43 -16.43
N GLU A 261 8.79 -9.11 -16.57
CA GLU A 261 9.27 -8.13 -17.55
C GLU A 261 8.92 -8.54 -18.98
N GLY A 262 8.97 -9.86 -19.28
CA GLY A 262 8.52 -10.41 -20.55
C GLY A 262 7.03 -10.18 -20.80
N LYS A 263 6.20 -10.40 -19.79
CA LYS A 263 4.75 -10.15 -19.87
C LYS A 263 4.41 -8.66 -20.05
N VAL A 264 5.14 -7.79 -19.37
CA VAL A 264 4.99 -6.34 -19.53
C VAL A 264 5.32 -5.94 -20.98
N ARG A 265 6.46 -6.38 -21.51
CA ARG A 265 6.84 -6.11 -22.92
C ARG A 265 5.82 -6.65 -23.94
N GLU A 266 5.24 -7.83 -23.68
CA GLU A 266 4.18 -8.39 -24.52
C GLU A 266 2.93 -7.49 -24.50
N ALA A 267 2.52 -7.02 -23.33
CA ALA A 267 1.38 -6.11 -23.17
C ALA A 267 1.63 -4.76 -23.86
N GLU A 268 2.83 -4.20 -23.71
CA GLU A 268 3.25 -2.96 -24.38
C GLU A 268 3.23 -3.11 -25.91
N ALA A 269 3.73 -4.23 -26.44
CA ALA A 269 3.70 -4.48 -27.88
C ALA A 269 2.26 -4.54 -28.41
N ARG A 270 1.37 -5.27 -27.73
CA ARG A 270 -0.06 -5.34 -28.12
C ARG A 270 -0.77 -3.99 -28.03
N MET A 271 -0.40 -3.18 -27.05
CA MET A 271 -0.93 -1.82 -26.92
C MET A 271 -0.46 -0.92 -28.07
N ASN A 272 0.78 -1.04 -28.50
CA ASN A 272 1.29 -0.32 -29.68
C ASN A 272 0.56 -0.77 -30.96
N ASP A 273 0.40 -2.08 -31.17
CA ASP A 273 -0.37 -2.60 -32.32
C ASP A 273 -1.81 -2.05 -32.32
N MET A 274 -2.42 -1.93 -31.16
CA MET A 274 -3.75 -1.32 -31.02
C MET A 274 -3.74 0.16 -31.43
N PHE A 275 -2.75 0.94 -31.01
CA PHE A 275 -2.64 2.35 -31.37
C PHE A 275 -2.40 2.53 -32.87
N ASP A 276 -1.52 1.71 -33.47
CA ASP A 276 -1.27 1.72 -34.91
C ASP A 276 -2.55 1.42 -35.70
N ALA A 277 -3.35 0.44 -35.22
CA ALA A 277 -4.64 0.13 -35.84
C ALA A 277 -5.65 1.28 -35.68
N PHE A 278 -5.61 2.02 -34.55
CA PHE A 278 -6.44 3.19 -34.31
C PHE A 278 -6.08 4.34 -35.26
N ASP A 279 -4.78 4.61 -35.44
CA ASP A 279 -4.29 5.65 -36.36
C ASP A 279 -4.64 5.35 -37.82
N LEU A 280 -4.72 4.08 -38.18
CA LEU A 280 -5.15 3.67 -39.54
C LEU A 280 -6.67 3.77 -39.75
N ALA A 281 -7.45 3.86 -38.69
CA ALA A 281 -8.93 3.91 -38.71
C ALA A 281 -9.51 5.33 -38.69
N ILE A 282 -8.66 6.34 -38.41
CA ILE A 282 -9.00 7.77 -38.40
C ILE A 282 -8.61 8.41 -39.73
#